data_383fa7602b684604ab39edfabe65a8c3
#
_entry.id   383fa7602b684604ab39edfabe65a8c3
#
_cell.length_a   1.000
_cell.length_b   1.000
_cell.length_c   1.000
_cell.angle_alpha   90.00
_cell.angle_beta   90.00
_cell.angle_gamma   90.00
#
_symmetry.space_group_name_H-M   'P 1'
#
loop_
_entity.id
_entity.type
_entity.pdbx_description
1 polymer ?
#
loop_
_entity_poly.entity_id
_entity_poly.type
_entity_poly.pdbx_seq_one_letter_code
_entity_poly.pdbx_strand_id
1 'polypeptide(L)'
;MRIRSLFAALLALVMIATGCSSDGGASAGDGTWPSEITFGFVPSAEQESLQDDIQPFMDVLSNALGIKVNGVVTTDYTGLVTAMGTGKADLGAFGPFGYTLAQQQFGNMEVLIQAVRYGAATYHGQWMTNDPSLCDSAPESATALENTAKGVQQVGALDAVALQVGVYFGDSGKALGESVDAGDVSPGSSCMADLAKIKGKRVAFTSESSTSGYLFPALQLIEAGIDPVNDITPIFTGGHDAAVVAVYNDDADVGVSYDDARRSLRKEKTDVGDKVIVFNITSEVPNDVVAASTLLPASLRTAIYNAIYAYLETDEGEAVFDETYGWTSIRRAVDSDFDVVRQAAEALGITEPLG
;
A
#
# COMPACT_ATOMS: atom_id res chain seq x y z
N MET A 1 -23.97 16.05 89.46
CA MET A 1 -25.10 15.10 89.68
C MET A 1 -25.04 14.11 88.51
N ARG A 2 -24.38 12.96 88.76
CA ARG A 2 -25.05 11.64 88.81
C ARG A 2 -25.87 11.34 87.56
N ILE A 3 -25.71 10.29 86.69
CA ILE A 3 -25.48 8.85 86.96
C ILE A 3 -25.30 8.22 85.57
N ARG A 4 -24.23 7.41 85.29
CA ARG A 4 -24.23 5.94 85.15
C ARG A 4 -25.27 5.42 84.09
N SER A 5 -25.04 4.57 83.23
CA SER A 5 -24.25 3.36 82.94
C SER A 5 -24.98 2.64 81.80
N LEU A 6 -24.50 1.84 80.98
CA LEU A 6 -24.03 0.47 80.97
C LEU A 6 -23.99 -0.06 79.55
N PHE A 7 -22.88 -0.62 79.17
CA PHE A 7 -22.61 -1.88 78.44
C PHE A 7 -23.66 -2.55 77.56
N ALA A 8 -23.28 -2.80 76.32
CA ALA A 8 -23.44 -4.14 75.78
C ALA A 8 -22.41 -4.32 74.63
N ALA A 9 -21.44 -5.17 74.87
CA ALA A 9 -20.51 -5.69 73.89
C ALA A 9 -21.23 -6.73 73.03
N LEU A 10 -21.11 -6.60 71.74
CA LEU A 10 -21.46 -7.67 70.76
C LEU A 10 -20.22 -8.04 70.00
N LEU A 11 -19.62 -9.17 70.32
CA LEU A 11 -18.54 -9.83 69.62
C LEU A 11 -19.09 -10.31 68.23
N ALA A 12 -18.70 -9.70 67.17
CA ALA A 12 -18.91 -10.25 65.85
C ALA A 12 -17.64 -10.97 65.39
N LEU A 13 -17.73 -12.27 65.29
CA LEU A 13 -16.72 -13.21 64.84
C LEU A 13 -16.44 -12.97 63.36
N VAL A 14 -15.30 -12.38 63.01
CA VAL A 14 -14.84 -12.25 61.62
C VAL A 14 -14.17 -13.58 61.27
N MET A 15 -14.86 -14.37 60.43
CA MET A 15 -14.22 -15.49 59.72
C MET A 15 -13.31 -14.94 58.64
N ILE A 16 -12.03 -15.06 58.81
CA ILE A 16 -11.02 -14.84 57.75
C ILE A 16 -11.04 -16.09 56.89
N ALA A 17 -11.73 -15.99 55.73
CA ALA A 17 -11.56 -16.93 54.67
C ALA A 17 -10.26 -16.58 53.92
N THR A 18 -9.18 -17.30 54.22
CA THR A 18 -7.97 -17.30 53.39
C THR A 18 -8.29 -18.00 52.08
N GLY A 19 -8.77 -17.24 51.10
CA GLY A 19 -8.79 -17.63 49.71
C GLY A 19 -7.38 -17.49 49.12
N CYS A 20 -6.73 -18.60 48.81
CA CYS A 20 -5.59 -18.60 47.92
C CYS A 20 -6.05 -18.11 46.56
N SER A 21 -5.86 -16.84 46.27
CA SER A 21 -5.84 -16.37 44.89
C SER A 21 -4.45 -16.67 44.35
N SER A 22 -4.42 -17.62 43.41
CA SER A 22 -3.34 -17.76 42.46
C SER A 22 -3.14 -16.39 41.79
N ASP A 23 -1.96 -15.80 41.93
CA ASP A 23 -1.47 -14.69 41.15
C ASP A 23 -1.39 -15.10 39.68
N GLY A 24 -2.53 -15.08 39.00
CA GLY A 24 -2.59 -14.82 37.61
C GLY A 24 -2.44 -13.30 37.44
N GLY A 25 -1.29 -12.83 36.98
CA GLY A 25 -1.06 -11.44 36.69
C GLY A 25 -2.21 -10.93 35.80
N ALA A 26 -3.08 -10.12 36.39
CA ALA A 26 -4.03 -9.34 35.63
C ALA A 26 -3.20 -8.38 34.80
N SER A 27 -3.01 -8.72 33.54
CA SER A 27 -2.66 -7.77 32.50
C SER A 27 -3.64 -6.61 32.62
N ALA A 28 -3.12 -5.42 32.87
CA ALA A 28 -3.91 -4.19 32.91
C ALA A 28 -4.77 -4.20 31.63
N GLY A 29 -6.09 -4.17 31.79
CA GLY A 29 -7.03 -4.32 30.71
C GLY A 29 -6.75 -3.27 29.65
N ASP A 30 -6.52 -3.74 28.45
CA ASP A 30 -6.21 -3.06 27.20
C ASP A 30 -7.38 -2.19 26.67
N GLY A 31 -8.23 -1.71 27.49
CA GLY A 31 -9.36 -0.85 27.10
C GLY A 31 -10.52 -1.62 26.42
N THR A 32 -11.69 -0.98 26.43
CA THR A 32 -12.88 -1.50 25.74
C THR A 32 -12.75 -1.18 24.24
N TRP A 33 -13.03 -2.14 23.38
CA TRP A 33 -13.08 -1.90 21.93
C TRP A 33 -14.16 -0.88 21.59
N PRO A 34 -13.91 0.04 20.64
CA PRO A 34 -14.93 0.94 20.14
C PRO A 34 -16.03 0.15 19.43
N SER A 35 -17.22 0.71 19.30
CA SER A 35 -18.33 0.08 18.56
C SER A 35 -18.15 0.15 17.05
N GLU A 36 -17.33 1.08 16.58
CA GLU A 36 -17.00 1.28 15.17
C GLU A 36 -15.59 1.84 15.02
N ILE A 37 -14.97 1.56 13.87
CA ILE A 37 -13.70 2.12 13.42
C ILE A 37 -13.80 2.53 11.95
N THR A 38 -12.95 3.47 11.53
CA THR A 38 -12.82 3.91 10.14
C THR A 38 -11.52 3.42 9.54
N PHE A 39 -11.59 2.74 8.42
CA PHE A 39 -10.45 2.29 7.64
C PHE A 39 -10.32 3.16 6.38
N GLY A 40 -9.28 3.99 6.32
CA GLY A 40 -9.00 4.89 5.22
C GLY A 40 -8.08 4.24 4.17
N PHE A 41 -8.30 4.60 2.91
CA PHE A 41 -7.54 4.12 1.76
C PHE A 41 -7.08 5.28 0.90
N VAL A 42 -5.88 5.21 0.32
CA VAL A 42 -5.44 6.15 -0.70
C VAL A 42 -6.12 5.86 -2.04
N PRO A 43 -6.39 6.87 -2.89
CA PRO A 43 -6.98 6.68 -4.21
C PRO A 43 -5.91 6.20 -5.21
N SER A 44 -5.46 4.96 -5.06
CA SER A 44 -4.43 4.36 -5.94
C SER A 44 -4.94 4.08 -7.36
N ALA A 45 -6.26 3.88 -7.51
CA ALA A 45 -6.99 3.74 -8.74
C ALA A 45 -8.19 4.71 -8.76
N GLU A 46 -9.12 4.56 -9.71
CA GLU A 46 -10.31 5.40 -9.76
C GLU A 46 -11.11 5.29 -8.45
N GLN A 47 -11.37 6.43 -7.81
CA GLN A 47 -11.90 6.50 -6.46
C GLN A 47 -13.27 5.80 -6.31
N GLU A 48 -14.16 5.94 -7.30
CA GLU A 48 -15.51 5.39 -7.22
C GLU A 48 -15.48 3.85 -7.29
N SER A 49 -14.71 3.27 -8.20
CA SER A 49 -14.54 1.81 -8.29
C SER A 49 -13.87 1.25 -7.04
N LEU A 50 -12.79 1.89 -6.58
CA LEU A 50 -12.08 1.46 -5.38
C LEU A 50 -12.97 1.48 -4.13
N GLN A 51 -13.87 2.48 -4.00
CA GLN A 51 -14.81 2.55 -2.88
C GLN A 51 -15.78 1.37 -2.88
N ASP A 52 -16.21 0.91 -4.05
CA ASP A 52 -17.08 -0.26 -4.17
C ASP A 52 -16.32 -1.57 -3.92
N ASP A 53 -15.07 -1.67 -4.40
CA ASP A 53 -14.22 -2.85 -4.28
C ASP A 53 -13.81 -3.16 -2.83
N ILE A 54 -13.64 -2.13 -1.98
CA ILE A 54 -13.28 -2.35 -0.57
C ILE A 54 -14.46 -2.78 0.30
N GLN A 55 -15.72 -2.58 -0.12
CA GLN A 55 -16.88 -2.82 0.74
C GLN A 55 -17.03 -4.28 1.20
N PRO A 56 -16.86 -5.31 0.35
CA PRO A 56 -16.91 -6.70 0.79
C PRO A 56 -15.88 -6.99 1.90
N PHE A 57 -14.69 -6.44 1.78
CA PHE A 57 -13.64 -6.59 2.78
C PHE A 57 -14.02 -5.90 4.11
N MET A 58 -14.66 -4.72 4.09
CA MET A 58 -15.14 -4.06 5.31
C MET A 58 -16.21 -4.89 6.01
N ASP A 59 -17.09 -5.53 5.27
CA ASP A 59 -18.13 -6.41 5.82
C ASP A 59 -17.52 -7.66 6.49
N VAL A 60 -16.50 -8.27 5.87
CA VAL A 60 -15.76 -9.39 6.45
C VAL A 60 -15.05 -8.98 7.74
N LEU A 61 -14.35 -7.84 7.75
CA LEU A 61 -13.69 -7.34 8.96
C LEU A 61 -14.70 -7.02 10.07
N SER A 62 -15.83 -6.39 9.73
CA SER A 62 -16.87 -6.09 10.70
C SER A 62 -17.41 -7.35 11.38
N ASN A 63 -17.65 -8.41 10.60
CA ASN A 63 -18.10 -9.70 11.11
C ASN A 63 -17.03 -10.38 11.97
N ALA A 64 -15.78 -10.38 11.54
CA ALA A 64 -14.69 -11.02 12.26
C ALA A 64 -14.36 -10.33 13.59
N LEU A 65 -14.48 -9.00 13.64
CA LEU A 65 -14.15 -8.19 14.82
C LEU A 65 -15.38 -7.99 15.75
N GLY A 66 -16.61 -8.19 15.26
CA GLY A 66 -17.82 -7.90 16.02
C GLY A 66 -18.05 -6.41 16.31
N ILE A 67 -17.41 -5.53 15.53
CA ILE A 67 -17.59 -4.07 15.54
C ILE A 67 -17.80 -3.59 14.11
N LYS A 68 -18.37 -2.40 13.93
CA LYS A 68 -18.55 -1.85 12.58
C LYS A 68 -17.21 -1.33 12.03
N VAL A 69 -16.86 -1.70 10.81
CA VAL A 69 -15.71 -1.16 10.07
C VAL A 69 -16.22 -0.37 8.87
N ASN A 70 -15.96 0.93 8.85
CA ASN A 70 -16.36 1.82 7.77
C ASN A 70 -15.14 2.04 6.84
N GLY A 71 -15.25 1.67 5.57
CA GLY A 71 -14.22 1.94 4.57
C GLY A 71 -14.42 3.32 3.92
N VAL A 72 -13.35 4.08 3.78
CA VAL A 72 -13.35 5.40 3.14
C VAL A 72 -12.14 5.55 2.23
N VAL A 73 -12.36 5.78 0.94
CA VAL A 73 -11.30 6.19 0.02
C VAL A 73 -11.19 7.71 0.08
N THR A 74 -9.99 8.22 0.36
CA THR A 74 -9.73 9.66 0.44
C THR A 74 -9.66 10.30 -0.94
N THR A 75 -9.82 11.63 -1.03
CA THR A 75 -9.76 12.36 -2.31
C THR A 75 -8.38 12.41 -2.90
N ASP A 76 -7.36 12.31 -2.06
CA ASP A 76 -5.95 12.29 -2.44
C ASP A 76 -5.10 11.56 -1.37
N TYR A 77 -3.84 11.30 -1.67
CA TYR A 77 -2.92 10.59 -0.79
C TYR A 77 -2.65 11.34 0.52
N THR A 78 -2.55 12.68 0.46
CA THR A 78 -2.31 13.52 1.65
C THR A 78 -3.55 13.55 2.56
N GLY A 79 -4.74 13.38 1.98
CA GLY A 79 -5.99 13.26 2.71
C GLY A 79 -5.98 12.11 3.72
N LEU A 80 -5.40 10.97 3.38
CA LEU A 80 -5.27 9.85 4.31
C LEU A 80 -4.26 10.14 5.43
N VAL A 81 -3.12 10.78 5.10
CA VAL A 81 -2.13 11.24 6.09
C VAL A 81 -2.81 12.12 7.15
N THR A 82 -3.60 13.10 6.68
CA THR A 82 -4.36 14.01 7.55
C THR A 82 -5.47 13.30 8.34
N ALA A 83 -6.20 12.38 7.70
CA ALA A 83 -7.30 11.66 8.36
C ALA A 83 -6.80 10.80 9.53
N MET A 84 -5.70 10.08 9.33
CA MET A 84 -5.05 9.30 10.39
C MET A 84 -4.50 10.19 11.51
N GLY A 85 -3.77 11.24 11.12
CA GLY A 85 -3.15 12.16 12.08
C GLY A 85 -4.15 12.89 12.96
N THR A 86 -5.33 13.21 12.43
CA THR A 86 -6.40 13.91 13.16
C THR A 86 -7.44 12.99 13.80
N GLY A 87 -7.26 11.67 13.72
CA GLY A 87 -8.18 10.68 14.28
C GLY A 87 -9.53 10.58 13.56
N LYS A 88 -9.59 10.98 12.29
CA LYS A 88 -10.77 10.75 11.41
C LYS A 88 -10.74 9.37 10.76
N ALA A 89 -9.58 8.74 10.70
CA ALA A 89 -9.41 7.34 10.37
C ALA A 89 -8.62 6.66 11.50
N ASP A 90 -9.00 5.44 11.82
CA ASP A 90 -8.40 4.59 12.85
C ASP A 90 -7.36 3.64 12.27
N LEU A 91 -7.58 3.24 11.01
CA LEU A 91 -6.68 2.46 10.18
C LEU A 91 -6.43 3.19 8.86
N GLY A 92 -5.25 3.00 8.29
CA GLY A 92 -4.90 3.55 6.99
C GLY A 92 -4.11 2.56 6.16
N ALA A 93 -4.57 2.31 4.92
CA ALA A 93 -3.82 1.61 3.88
C ALA A 93 -3.03 2.64 3.08
N PHE A 94 -1.72 2.63 3.24
CA PHE A 94 -0.79 3.60 2.68
C PHE A 94 0.21 2.94 1.72
N GLY A 95 0.66 3.70 0.73
CA GLY A 95 2.01 3.47 0.22
C GLY A 95 3.04 3.85 1.32
N PRO A 96 4.23 3.23 1.33
CA PRO A 96 5.21 3.44 2.40
C PRO A 96 5.58 4.89 2.67
N PHE A 97 5.64 5.73 1.63
CA PHE A 97 5.96 7.15 1.80
C PHE A 97 4.85 7.90 2.54
N GLY A 98 3.59 7.69 2.18
CA GLY A 98 2.46 8.25 2.92
C GLY A 98 2.47 7.86 4.40
N TYR A 99 2.80 6.60 4.72
CA TYR A 99 2.97 6.15 6.09
C TYR A 99 4.10 6.89 6.83
N THR A 100 5.29 7.00 6.21
CA THR A 100 6.43 7.67 6.85
C THR A 100 6.18 9.16 7.07
N LEU A 101 5.49 9.83 6.14
CA LEU A 101 5.04 11.22 6.31
C LEU A 101 4.05 11.35 7.47
N ALA A 102 3.04 10.48 7.53
CA ALA A 102 2.05 10.48 8.59
C ALA A 102 2.68 10.23 9.96
N GLN A 103 3.61 9.27 10.04
CA GLN A 103 4.34 8.96 11.27
C GLN A 103 5.25 10.12 11.70
N GLN A 104 5.94 10.75 10.78
CA GLN A 104 6.79 11.90 11.08
C GLN A 104 5.99 13.12 11.57
N GLN A 105 4.85 13.39 10.93
CA GLN A 105 4.03 14.54 11.27
C GLN A 105 3.26 14.39 12.58
N PHE A 106 2.71 13.21 12.85
CA PHE A 106 1.75 13.01 13.93
C PHE A 106 2.25 12.05 15.01
N GLY A 107 3.04 11.03 14.68
CA GLY A 107 3.62 10.08 15.63
C GLY A 107 2.60 9.22 16.40
N ASN A 108 1.34 9.23 15.99
CA ASN A 108 0.23 8.60 16.71
C ASN A 108 -0.27 7.30 16.07
N MET A 109 0.54 6.66 15.25
CA MET A 109 0.19 5.42 14.57
C MET A 109 1.30 4.37 14.65
N GLU A 110 0.93 3.13 14.46
CA GLU A 110 1.80 1.97 14.45
C GLU A 110 1.53 1.17 13.17
N VAL A 111 2.59 0.79 12.45
CA VAL A 111 2.44 -0.12 11.31
C VAL A 111 2.10 -1.52 11.82
N LEU A 112 1.05 -2.12 11.28
CA LEU A 112 0.61 -3.47 11.63
C LEU A 112 1.03 -4.50 10.58
N ILE A 113 0.94 -4.12 9.32
CA ILE A 113 0.97 -5.02 8.17
C ILE A 113 1.84 -4.38 7.09
N GLN A 114 2.66 -5.21 6.46
CA GLN A 114 3.19 -4.96 5.13
C GLN A 114 2.62 -6.00 4.17
N ALA A 115 2.18 -5.54 3.01
CA ALA A 115 1.72 -6.40 1.95
C ALA A 115 2.86 -7.27 1.37
N VAL A 116 2.49 -8.47 0.95
CA VAL A 116 3.35 -9.36 0.18
C VAL A 116 2.68 -9.58 -1.17
N ARG A 117 3.39 -9.30 -2.25
CA ARG A 117 2.94 -9.49 -3.62
C ARG A 117 3.78 -10.59 -4.25
N TYR A 118 3.14 -11.68 -4.63
CA TYR A 118 3.80 -12.81 -5.32
C TYR A 118 5.08 -13.30 -4.62
N GLY A 119 5.04 -13.39 -3.27
CA GLY A 119 6.15 -13.83 -2.43
C GLY A 119 7.20 -12.75 -2.12
N ALA A 120 7.06 -11.52 -2.64
CA ALA A 120 7.97 -10.39 -2.39
C ALA A 120 7.35 -9.35 -1.46
N ALA A 121 8.16 -8.82 -0.53
CA ALA A 121 7.80 -7.69 0.33
C ALA A 121 8.21 -6.34 -0.28
N THR A 122 8.76 -6.37 -1.49
CA THR A 122 9.21 -5.21 -2.27
C THR A 122 8.69 -5.31 -3.70
N TYR A 123 8.65 -4.19 -4.40
CA TYR A 123 8.30 -4.05 -5.80
C TYR A 123 9.15 -2.94 -6.44
N HIS A 124 8.90 -2.59 -7.70
CA HIS A 124 9.61 -1.50 -8.38
C HIS A 124 8.63 -0.45 -8.90
N GLY A 125 9.08 0.78 -8.98
CA GLY A 125 8.46 1.79 -9.84
C GLY A 125 8.90 1.58 -11.28
N GLN A 126 8.02 1.90 -12.24
CA GLN A 126 8.29 1.79 -13.67
C GLN A 126 8.22 3.16 -14.34
N TRP A 127 9.15 3.40 -15.26
CA TRP A 127 9.12 4.51 -16.19
C TRP A 127 8.54 4.05 -17.52
N MET A 128 7.59 4.79 -18.02
CA MET A 128 6.82 4.44 -19.22
C MET A 128 6.81 5.59 -20.21
N THR A 129 6.74 5.26 -21.51
CA THR A 129 6.59 6.21 -22.61
C THR A 129 5.75 5.61 -23.73
N ASN A 130 5.14 6.44 -24.56
CA ASN A 130 4.52 6.04 -25.83
C ASN A 130 5.41 6.39 -27.05
N ASP A 131 6.59 6.96 -26.82
CA ASP A 131 7.55 7.35 -27.85
C ASP A 131 8.69 6.32 -27.94
N PRO A 132 8.67 5.39 -28.90
CA PRO A 132 9.73 4.41 -29.08
C PRO A 132 11.09 5.03 -29.44
N SER A 133 11.15 6.30 -29.84
CA SER A 133 12.42 6.99 -30.11
C SER A 133 13.20 7.32 -28.85
N LEU A 134 12.58 7.26 -27.68
CA LEU A 134 13.26 7.32 -26.39
C LEU A 134 14.16 6.10 -26.13
N CYS A 135 13.81 4.95 -26.69
CA CYS A 135 14.51 3.70 -26.49
C CYS A 135 15.93 3.73 -27.13
N ASP A 136 16.88 3.06 -26.50
CA ASP A 136 18.24 2.86 -27.05
C ASP A 136 18.27 1.81 -28.16
N SER A 137 17.29 0.90 -28.16
CA SER A 137 17.02 -0.11 -29.18
C SER A 137 15.52 -0.21 -29.43
N ALA A 138 15.12 -0.92 -30.47
CA ALA A 138 13.70 -1.17 -30.73
C ALA A 138 13.04 -1.84 -29.51
N PRO A 139 11.82 -1.43 -29.12
CA PRO A 139 11.09 -2.10 -28.04
C PRO A 139 10.90 -3.58 -28.33
N GLU A 140 11.00 -4.39 -27.30
CA GLU A 140 10.77 -5.82 -27.33
C GLU A 140 9.48 -6.15 -26.57
N SER A 141 8.66 -7.02 -27.12
CA SER A 141 7.48 -7.54 -26.43
C SER A 141 7.85 -8.71 -25.53
N ALA A 142 7.22 -8.81 -24.38
CA ALA A 142 7.29 -9.98 -23.52
C ALA A 142 6.76 -11.21 -24.23
N THR A 143 7.61 -12.18 -24.53
CA THR A 143 7.25 -13.37 -25.34
C THR A 143 6.69 -14.52 -24.54
N ALA A 144 6.97 -14.59 -23.24
CA ALA A 144 6.41 -15.56 -22.31
C ALA A 144 6.66 -15.11 -20.88
N LEU A 145 5.70 -15.39 -19.99
CA LEU A 145 5.97 -15.45 -18.58
C LEU A 145 6.55 -16.81 -18.27
N GLU A 146 7.84 -16.88 -18.03
CA GLU A 146 8.35 -17.98 -17.24
C GLU A 146 8.10 -17.62 -15.77
N ASN A 147 7.27 -18.42 -15.13
CA ASN A 147 7.03 -18.34 -13.71
C ASN A 147 8.32 -18.62 -12.97
N THR A 148 8.95 -17.60 -12.46
CA THR A 148 9.96 -17.78 -11.44
C THR A 148 9.28 -17.65 -10.09
N ALA A 149 9.56 -18.54 -9.17
CA ALA A 149 9.04 -18.59 -7.79
C ALA A 149 9.27 -17.30 -6.96
N LYS A 150 9.60 -16.20 -7.60
CA LYS A 150 9.87 -14.88 -7.00
C LYS A 150 9.17 -13.72 -7.72
N GLY A 151 8.30 -13.96 -8.69
CA GLY A 151 7.66 -12.89 -9.47
C GLY A 151 8.61 -12.04 -10.32
N VAL A 152 9.89 -12.40 -10.35
CA VAL A 152 10.95 -11.69 -11.04
C VAL A 152 11.20 -12.35 -12.37
N GLN A 153 11.05 -11.59 -13.45
CA GLN A 153 11.31 -12.08 -14.81
C GLN A 153 12.27 -11.16 -15.53
N GLN A 154 13.19 -11.78 -16.28
CA GLN A 154 13.87 -11.08 -17.35
C GLN A 154 12.91 -10.93 -18.52
N VAL A 155 12.65 -9.71 -18.92
CA VAL A 155 11.87 -9.41 -20.11
C VAL A 155 12.66 -8.40 -20.94
N GLY A 156 13.18 -8.86 -22.07
CA GLY A 156 14.01 -8.02 -22.92
C GLY A 156 15.23 -7.46 -22.19
N ALA A 157 15.42 -6.15 -22.26
CA ALA A 157 16.59 -5.47 -21.69
C ALA A 157 16.43 -5.12 -20.19
N LEU A 158 15.26 -5.35 -19.59
CA LEU A 158 14.99 -5.06 -18.17
C LEU A 158 15.06 -6.34 -17.37
N ASP A 159 16.03 -6.40 -16.44
CA ASP A 159 16.09 -7.44 -15.43
C ASP A 159 14.98 -7.23 -14.39
N ALA A 160 14.35 -8.31 -13.98
CA ALA A 160 13.67 -8.37 -12.70
C ALA A 160 12.28 -7.78 -12.57
N VAL A 161 11.52 -7.53 -13.62
CA VAL A 161 10.15 -7.03 -13.49
C VAL A 161 9.18 -7.87 -14.31
N ALA A 162 8.03 -8.21 -13.72
CA ALA A 162 6.94 -8.84 -14.45
C ALA A 162 6.29 -7.84 -15.41
N LEU A 163 6.94 -7.57 -16.54
CA LEU A 163 6.45 -6.66 -17.58
C LEU A 163 5.32 -7.31 -18.38
N GLN A 164 4.29 -7.78 -17.68
CA GLN A 164 3.21 -8.44 -18.37
C GLN A 164 1.85 -7.84 -18.03
N VAL A 165 1.22 -7.35 -19.06
CA VAL A 165 -0.10 -6.75 -19.01
C VAL A 165 -1.22 -7.79 -18.94
N GLY A 166 -0.97 -9.03 -19.33
CA GLY A 166 -2.01 -10.05 -19.50
C GLY A 166 -2.35 -10.87 -18.28
N VAL A 167 -1.38 -11.60 -17.73
CA VAL A 167 -1.65 -12.64 -16.71
C VAL A 167 -0.61 -12.58 -15.62
N TYR A 168 -1.03 -12.70 -14.37
CA TYR A 168 -0.15 -12.95 -13.22
C TYR A 168 -0.12 -14.44 -12.89
N PHE A 169 1.06 -14.90 -12.50
CA PHE A 169 1.23 -16.25 -11.97
C PHE A 169 1.69 -16.15 -10.52
N GLY A 170 0.99 -16.84 -9.63
CA GLY A 170 1.44 -17.05 -8.26
C GLY A 170 2.54 -18.09 -8.18
N ASP A 171 3.05 -18.33 -6.95
CA ASP A 171 4.09 -19.32 -6.64
C ASP A 171 3.80 -20.74 -7.16
N SER A 172 2.53 -21.06 -7.40
CA SER A 172 2.09 -22.34 -7.93
C SER A 172 2.15 -22.47 -9.46
N GLY A 173 2.53 -21.41 -10.17
CA GLY A 173 2.49 -21.38 -11.64
C GLY A 173 1.08 -21.28 -12.21
N LYS A 174 0.08 -21.00 -11.38
CA LYS A 174 -1.30 -20.74 -11.83
C LYS A 174 -1.50 -19.27 -12.05
N ALA A 175 -2.31 -18.91 -13.06
CA ALA A 175 -2.75 -17.56 -13.26
C ALA A 175 -3.53 -17.08 -12.02
N LEU A 176 -3.16 -15.95 -11.46
CA LEU A 176 -3.87 -15.26 -10.41
C LEU A 176 -4.87 -14.29 -11.04
N GLY A 177 -6.09 -14.30 -10.52
CA GLY A 177 -7.18 -13.50 -11.04
C GLY A 177 -7.83 -14.07 -12.31
N GLU A 178 -8.88 -13.42 -12.79
CA GLU A 178 -9.52 -13.79 -14.05
C GLU A 178 -8.49 -13.75 -15.19
N SER A 179 -8.22 -14.89 -15.81
CA SER A 179 -7.44 -14.94 -17.02
C SER A 179 -8.17 -14.14 -18.09
N VAL A 180 -7.67 -12.97 -18.41
CA VAL A 180 -7.94 -12.41 -19.72
C VAL A 180 -7.28 -13.39 -20.68
N ASP A 181 -8.05 -13.96 -21.62
CA ASP A 181 -7.50 -14.89 -22.60
C ASP A 181 -6.28 -14.22 -23.25
N ALA A 182 -5.14 -14.90 -23.19
CA ALA A 182 -3.85 -14.37 -23.68
C ALA A 182 -3.87 -13.95 -25.17
N GLY A 183 -4.98 -14.24 -25.89
CA GLY A 183 -5.23 -13.79 -27.26
C GLY A 183 -5.83 -12.40 -27.38
N ASP A 184 -6.40 -11.85 -26.29
CA ASP A 184 -7.16 -10.59 -26.33
C ASP A 184 -6.38 -9.38 -25.79
N VAL A 185 -5.21 -9.61 -25.18
CA VAL A 185 -4.40 -8.55 -24.53
C VAL A 185 -2.96 -8.65 -25.00
N SER A 186 -2.41 -7.52 -25.44
CA SER A 186 -1.00 -7.45 -25.85
C SER A 186 -0.05 -7.76 -24.68
N PRO A 187 1.04 -8.47 -24.94
CA PRO A 187 2.14 -8.56 -23.99
C PRO A 187 2.74 -7.17 -23.76
N GLY A 188 3.35 -6.96 -22.58
CA GLY A 188 3.98 -5.68 -22.27
C GLY A 188 5.23 -5.42 -23.13
N SER A 189 5.32 -4.28 -23.78
CA SER A 189 6.52 -3.83 -24.48
C SER A 189 7.49 -3.14 -23.51
N SER A 190 8.79 -3.38 -23.72
CA SER A 190 9.86 -2.76 -22.97
C SER A 190 11.08 -2.43 -23.81
N CYS A 191 11.89 -1.49 -23.34
CA CYS A 191 13.21 -1.17 -23.88
C CYS A 191 14.11 -0.63 -22.78
N MET A 192 15.35 -0.33 -23.08
CA MET A 192 16.23 0.46 -22.22
C MET A 192 16.31 1.88 -22.75
N ALA A 193 16.31 2.87 -21.83
CA ALA A 193 16.63 4.25 -22.17
C ALA A 193 17.32 4.95 -21.00
N ASP A 194 18.25 5.84 -21.33
CA ASP A 194 18.86 6.73 -20.36
C ASP A 194 17.84 7.78 -19.90
N LEU A 195 17.68 7.95 -18.61
CA LEU A 195 16.80 8.95 -18.02
C LEU A 195 17.16 10.38 -18.46
N ALA A 196 18.40 10.66 -18.86
CA ALA A 196 18.77 11.97 -19.39
C ALA A 196 17.92 12.40 -20.61
N LYS A 197 17.32 11.45 -21.32
CA LYS A 197 16.45 11.72 -22.49
C LYS A 197 15.11 12.35 -22.12
N ILE A 198 14.72 12.32 -20.84
CA ILE A 198 13.43 12.91 -20.42
C ILE A 198 13.50 14.38 -20.08
N LYS A 199 14.70 15.00 -20.12
CA LYS A 199 14.82 16.46 -19.91
C LYS A 199 13.94 17.23 -20.89
N GLY A 200 13.17 18.19 -20.36
CA GLY A 200 12.21 18.99 -21.11
C GLY A 200 10.88 18.28 -21.44
N LYS A 201 10.70 17.02 -21.04
CA LYS A 201 9.49 16.24 -21.30
C LYS A 201 8.41 16.52 -20.24
N ARG A 202 7.15 16.27 -20.64
CA ARG A 202 5.99 16.20 -19.74
C ARG A 202 6.04 14.84 -19.05
N VAL A 203 6.11 14.85 -17.71
CA VAL A 203 6.23 13.62 -16.90
C VAL A 203 5.01 13.50 -15.99
N ALA A 204 4.22 12.45 -16.20
CA ALA A 204 3.06 12.11 -15.37
C ALA A 204 3.53 11.36 -14.13
N PHE A 205 3.45 12.01 -12.98
CA PHE A 205 3.58 11.44 -11.66
C PHE A 205 2.19 11.12 -11.08
N THR A 206 2.12 10.21 -10.11
CA THR A 206 0.86 9.85 -9.45
C THR A 206 0.41 10.92 -8.48
N SER A 207 1.15 11.07 -7.39
CA SER A 207 0.93 12.05 -6.31
C SER A 207 2.25 12.34 -5.63
N GLU A 208 2.42 13.57 -5.11
CA GLU A 208 3.63 13.96 -4.39
C GLU A 208 3.93 13.09 -3.16
N SER A 209 2.91 12.44 -2.58
CA SER A 209 3.05 11.49 -1.46
C SER A 209 3.05 10.02 -1.88
N SER A 210 3.12 9.72 -3.18
CA SER A 210 3.26 8.35 -3.69
C SER A 210 4.72 7.88 -3.66
N THR A 211 4.95 6.66 -3.21
CA THR A 211 6.28 6.06 -3.13
C THR A 211 6.84 5.75 -4.53
N SER A 212 6.16 4.89 -5.29
CA SER A 212 6.59 4.46 -6.63
C SER A 212 6.16 5.43 -7.73
N GLY A 213 5.13 6.25 -7.48
CA GLY A 213 4.65 7.22 -8.45
C GLY A 213 5.30 8.60 -8.34
N TYR A 214 6.18 8.83 -7.35
CA TYR A 214 6.91 10.08 -7.21
C TYR A 214 8.24 9.93 -6.47
N LEU A 215 8.27 9.50 -5.20
CA LEU A 215 9.46 9.60 -4.35
C LEU A 215 10.70 8.91 -4.96
N PHE A 216 10.59 7.62 -5.25
CA PHE A 216 11.71 6.84 -5.80
C PHE A 216 12.07 7.26 -7.23
N PRO A 217 11.12 7.52 -8.14
CA PRO A 217 11.40 8.12 -9.44
C PRO A 217 12.11 9.48 -9.34
N ALA A 218 11.65 10.37 -8.45
CA ALA A 218 12.29 11.68 -8.27
C ALA A 218 13.72 11.55 -7.73
N LEU A 219 13.96 10.63 -6.78
CA LEU A 219 15.31 10.31 -6.31
C LEU A 219 16.20 9.83 -7.46
N GLN A 220 15.69 8.93 -8.29
CA GLN A 220 16.41 8.40 -9.45
C GLN A 220 16.75 9.51 -10.47
N LEU A 221 15.86 10.51 -10.64
CA LEU A 221 16.16 11.69 -11.46
C LEU A 221 17.31 12.51 -10.87
N ILE A 222 17.30 12.79 -9.57
CA ILE A 222 18.37 13.53 -8.89
C ILE A 222 19.70 12.77 -9.04
N GLU A 223 19.72 11.46 -8.86
CA GLU A 223 20.91 10.60 -9.05
C GLU A 223 21.42 10.66 -10.50
N ALA A 224 20.51 10.80 -11.47
CA ALA A 224 20.85 10.99 -12.89
C ALA A 224 21.23 12.44 -13.25
N GLY A 225 21.27 13.36 -12.27
CA GLY A 225 21.58 14.79 -12.50
C GLY A 225 20.45 15.55 -13.19
N ILE A 226 19.20 15.18 -12.91
CA ILE A 226 17.99 15.78 -13.44
C ILE A 226 17.18 16.35 -12.28
N ASP A 227 16.87 17.65 -12.33
CA ASP A 227 15.97 18.27 -11.36
C ASP A 227 14.51 17.90 -11.69
N PRO A 228 13.79 17.19 -10.78
CA PRO A 228 12.44 16.74 -11.03
C PRO A 228 11.40 17.84 -11.11
N VAL A 229 11.78 19.09 -10.81
CA VAL A 229 10.90 20.28 -10.86
C VAL A 229 11.24 21.17 -12.04
N ASN A 230 12.56 21.41 -12.28
CA ASN A 230 13.01 22.42 -13.24
C ASN A 230 13.48 21.86 -14.58
N ASP A 231 13.95 20.60 -14.62
CA ASP A 231 14.46 19.98 -15.85
C ASP A 231 13.36 19.23 -16.65
N ILE A 232 12.17 19.06 -16.07
CA ILE A 232 11.00 18.42 -16.70
C ILE A 232 9.75 19.26 -16.47
N THR A 233 8.61 18.87 -17.06
CA THR A 233 7.30 19.44 -16.76
C THR A 233 6.49 18.41 -15.98
N PRO A 234 6.46 18.44 -14.65
CA PRO A 234 5.75 17.46 -13.85
C PRO A 234 4.23 17.67 -13.96
N ILE A 235 3.49 16.57 -14.07
CA ILE A 235 2.03 16.51 -14.06
C ILE A 235 1.62 15.51 -12.99
N PHE A 236 0.85 15.92 -11.99
CA PHE A 236 0.31 15.01 -10.98
C PHE A 236 -1.09 14.56 -11.36
N THR A 237 -1.27 13.26 -11.60
CA THR A 237 -2.49 12.67 -12.17
C THR A 237 -3.48 12.19 -11.13
N GLY A 238 -3.05 12.06 -9.86
CA GLY A 238 -3.88 11.62 -8.75
C GLY A 238 -3.91 10.11 -8.51
N GLY A 239 -3.72 9.28 -9.55
CA GLY A 239 -3.76 7.82 -9.47
C GLY A 239 -2.73 7.15 -10.37
N HIS A 240 -2.49 5.86 -10.13
CA HIS A 240 -1.51 5.07 -10.88
C HIS A 240 -1.99 4.74 -12.30
N ASP A 241 -3.25 4.38 -12.45
CA ASP A 241 -3.94 4.18 -13.72
C ASP A 241 -4.00 5.46 -14.54
N ALA A 242 -4.32 6.60 -13.91
CA ALA A 242 -4.34 7.90 -14.55
C ALA A 242 -2.97 8.30 -15.12
N ALA A 243 -1.86 7.93 -14.46
CA ALA A 243 -0.52 8.16 -15.01
C ALA A 243 -0.26 7.32 -16.26
N VAL A 244 -0.70 6.06 -16.29
CA VAL A 244 -0.62 5.21 -17.49
C VAL A 244 -1.52 5.76 -18.62
N VAL A 245 -2.75 6.18 -18.29
CA VAL A 245 -3.69 6.77 -19.25
C VAL A 245 -3.12 8.05 -19.87
N ALA A 246 -2.46 8.89 -19.09
CA ALA A 246 -1.83 10.11 -19.60
C ALA A 246 -0.77 9.81 -20.67
N VAL A 247 0.04 8.78 -20.49
CA VAL A 247 1.00 8.32 -21.51
C VAL A 247 0.28 7.68 -22.70
N TYR A 248 -0.70 6.83 -22.43
CA TYR A 248 -1.46 6.15 -23.49
C TYR A 248 -2.15 7.14 -24.46
N ASN A 249 -2.68 8.24 -23.92
CA ASN A 249 -3.40 9.28 -24.66
C ASN A 249 -2.51 10.38 -25.24
N ASP A 250 -1.18 10.36 -24.99
CA ASP A 250 -0.25 11.43 -25.35
C ASP A 250 -0.47 12.75 -24.59
N ASP A 251 -1.08 12.68 -23.40
CA ASP A 251 -1.21 13.83 -22.49
C ASP A 251 0.09 14.08 -21.73
N ALA A 252 0.93 13.06 -21.59
CA ALA A 252 2.30 13.11 -21.07
C ALA A 252 3.25 12.31 -21.99
N ASP A 253 4.50 12.76 -22.09
CA ASP A 253 5.53 12.09 -22.90
C ASP A 253 6.11 10.87 -22.17
N VAL A 254 6.10 10.94 -20.83
CA VAL A 254 6.62 9.94 -19.91
C VAL A 254 5.69 9.83 -18.71
N GLY A 255 5.56 8.66 -18.16
CA GLY A 255 4.83 8.42 -16.90
C GLY A 255 5.58 7.51 -15.97
N VAL A 256 5.20 7.55 -14.69
CA VAL A 256 5.71 6.64 -13.66
C VAL A 256 4.57 6.01 -12.87
N SER A 257 4.74 4.75 -12.52
CA SER A 257 3.77 3.99 -11.73
C SER A 257 4.44 2.80 -11.06
N TYR A 258 3.68 1.92 -10.44
CA TYR A 258 4.18 0.63 -9.96
C TYR A 258 4.29 -0.39 -11.12
N ASP A 259 4.99 -1.49 -10.90
CA ASP A 259 5.15 -2.60 -11.83
C ASP A 259 4.02 -3.66 -11.68
N ASP A 260 3.22 -4.05 -12.64
CA ASP A 260 3.01 -3.39 -13.93
C ASP A 260 1.63 -2.73 -13.95
N ALA A 261 1.57 -1.42 -13.79
CA ALA A 261 0.30 -0.69 -13.70
C ALA A 261 -0.54 -0.72 -14.98
N ARG A 262 0.06 -1.07 -16.13
CA ARG A 262 -0.68 -1.22 -17.40
C ARG A 262 -1.77 -2.29 -17.32
N ARG A 263 -1.64 -3.24 -16.38
CA ARG A 263 -2.63 -4.30 -16.15
C ARG A 263 -4.01 -3.80 -15.74
N SER A 264 -4.09 -2.73 -14.97
CA SER A 264 -5.38 -2.17 -14.55
C SER A 264 -6.23 -1.71 -15.75
N LEU A 265 -5.57 -1.35 -16.86
CA LEU A 265 -6.22 -0.84 -18.07
C LEU A 265 -6.47 -1.89 -19.15
N ARG A 266 -5.96 -3.11 -19.00
CA ARG A 266 -5.97 -4.12 -20.06
C ARG A 266 -7.36 -4.51 -20.57
N LYS A 267 -8.37 -4.45 -19.72
CA LYS A 267 -9.76 -4.78 -20.08
C LYS A 267 -10.38 -3.70 -20.97
N GLU A 268 -10.00 -2.44 -20.76
CA GLU A 268 -10.54 -1.29 -21.49
C GLU A 268 -9.67 -0.90 -22.69
N LYS A 269 -8.36 -1.03 -22.54
CA LYS A 269 -7.34 -0.66 -23.52
C LYS A 269 -6.48 -1.87 -23.83
N THR A 270 -6.99 -2.77 -24.66
CA THR A 270 -6.37 -4.08 -24.97
C THR A 270 -4.99 -3.97 -25.60
N ASP A 271 -4.65 -2.81 -26.18
CA ASP A 271 -3.35 -2.51 -26.79
C ASP A 271 -2.42 -1.68 -25.86
N VAL A 272 -2.77 -1.51 -24.58
CA VAL A 272 -1.97 -0.70 -23.66
C VAL A 272 -0.54 -1.24 -23.50
N GLY A 273 -0.35 -2.55 -23.54
CA GLY A 273 0.96 -3.17 -23.49
C GLY A 273 1.88 -2.83 -24.65
N ASP A 274 1.32 -2.63 -25.85
CA ASP A 274 2.08 -2.26 -27.04
C ASP A 274 2.35 -0.75 -27.08
N LYS A 275 1.35 0.05 -26.71
CA LYS A 275 1.43 1.51 -26.80
C LYS A 275 2.24 2.15 -25.69
N VAL A 276 2.17 1.58 -24.50
CA VAL A 276 2.88 2.09 -23.32
C VAL A 276 4.08 1.20 -23.05
N ILE A 277 5.26 1.71 -23.40
CA ILE A 277 6.54 1.00 -23.36
C ILE A 277 7.20 1.30 -22.02
N VAL A 278 7.55 0.27 -21.24
CA VAL A 278 8.39 0.42 -20.04
C VAL A 278 9.84 0.54 -20.47
N PHE A 279 10.55 1.60 -20.04
CA PHE A 279 11.93 1.84 -20.45
C PHE A 279 12.94 1.92 -19.32
N ASN A 280 12.50 2.01 -18.07
CA ASN A 280 13.35 1.99 -16.90
C ASN A 280 12.56 1.56 -15.66
N ILE A 281 13.27 1.17 -14.60
CA ILE A 281 12.69 0.81 -13.30
C ILE A 281 13.46 1.50 -12.17
N THR A 282 12.81 1.71 -11.03
CA THR A 282 13.47 2.24 -9.83
C THR A 282 14.23 1.13 -9.07
N SER A 283 14.96 1.51 -8.04
CA SER A 283 15.36 0.57 -6.99
C SER A 283 14.12 -0.05 -6.32
N GLU A 284 14.34 -1.11 -5.52
CA GLU A 284 13.28 -1.78 -4.77
C GLU A 284 12.57 -0.82 -3.81
N VAL A 285 11.24 -0.88 -3.85
CA VAL A 285 10.31 -0.12 -3.00
C VAL A 285 9.67 -1.09 -2.03
N PRO A 286 9.65 -0.83 -0.71
CA PRO A 286 8.85 -1.64 0.21
C PRO A 286 7.38 -1.65 -0.21
N ASN A 287 6.70 -2.80 -0.09
CA ASN A 287 5.27 -2.88 -0.37
C ASN A 287 4.43 -2.05 0.62
N ASP A 288 3.18 -1.82 0.23
CA ASP A 288 2.19 -1.05 0.97
C ASP A 288 1.98 -1.56 2.40
N VAL A 289 1.46 -0.68 3.23
CA VAL A 289 1.27 -0.92 4.66
C VAL A 289 -0.16 -0.66 5.11
N VAL A 290 -0.56 -1.37 6.16
CA VAL A 290 -1.70 -0.94 6.99
C VAL A 290 -1.14 -0.46 8.32
N ALA A 291 -1.41 0.80 8.63
CA ALA A 291 -1.11 1.40 9.93
C ALA A 291 -2.38 1.57 10.75
N ALA A 292 -2.24 1.50 12.06
CA ALA A 292 -3.33 1.71 13.01
C ALA A 292 -3.02 2.85 13.97
N SER A 293 -4.04 3.60 14.36
CA SER A 293 -3.94 4.57 15.45
C SER A 293 -3.49 3.88 16.74
N THR A 294 -2.52 4.48 17.44
CA THR A 294 -2.07 4.01 18.77
C THR A 294 -3.15 4.18 19.84
N LEU A 295 -4.22 4.94 19.57
CA LEU A 295 -5.38 5.07 20.45
C LEU A 295 -6.25 3.81 20.45
N LEU A 296 -6.18 2.97 19.42
CA LEU A 296 -6.86 1.69 19.41
C LEU A 296 -6.22 0.74 20.42
N PRO A 297 -7.01 -0.04 21.18
CA PRO A 297 -6.50 -1.08 22.09
C PRO A 297 -5.56 -2.06 21.38
N ALA A 298 -4.47 -2.48 22.01
CA ALA A 298 -3.50 -3.41 21.44
C ALA A 298 -4.13 -4.77 21.09
N SER A 299 -5.13 -5.20 21.87
CA SER A 299 -5.93 -6.40 21.55
C SER A 299 -6.71 -6.23 20.24
N LEU A 300 -7.28 -5.05 19.98
CA LEU A 300 -8.00 -4.77 18.73
C LEU A 300 -7.02 -4.72 17.55
N ARG A 301 -5.86 -4.04 17.69
CA ARG A 301 -4.83 -4.03 16.63
C ARG A 301 -4.36 -5.45 16.27
N THR A 302 -4.19 -6.29 17.29
CA THR A 302 -3.84 -7.71 17.07
C THR A 302 -4.97 -8.48 16.39
N ALA A 303 -6.22 -8.24 16.77
CA ALA A 303 -7.39 -8.88 16.16
C ALA A 303 -7.57 -8.46 14.70
N ILE A 304 -7.34 -7.19 14.37
CA ILE A 304 -7.36 -6.67 13.00
C ILE A 304 -6.34 -7.42 12.12
N TYR A 305 -5.08 -7.51 12.58
CA TYR A 305 -4.06 -8.27 11.86
C TYR A 305 -4.51 -9.72 11.60
N ASN A 306 -4.99 -10.40 12.64
CA ASN A 306 -5.41 -11.79 12.53
C ASN A 306 -6.63 -11.98 11.62
N ALA A 307 -7.57 -11.02 11.62
CA ALA A 307 -8.76 -11.06 10.76
C ALA A 307 -8.38 -10.89 9.29
N ILE A 308 -7.49 -9.93 8.97
CA ILE A 308 -6.99 -9.71 7.60
C ILE A 308 -6.21 -10.95 7.13
N TYR A 309 -5.31 -11.48 7.97
CA TYR A 309 -4.55 -12.67 7.64
C TYR A 309 -5.46 -13.86 7.37
N ALA A 310 -6.43 -14.11 8.25
CA ALA A 310 -7.36 -15.24 8.10
C ALA A 310 -8.24 -15.11 6.86
N TYR A 311 -8.61 -13.89 6.45
CA TYR A 311 -9.37 -13.67 5.23
C TYR A 311 -8.54 -13.94 3.98
N LEU A 312 -7.29 -13.48 3.96
CA LEU A 312 -6.34 -13.77 2.86
C LEU A 312 -6.03 -15.26 2.66
N GLU A 313 -6.17 -16.09 3.70
CA GLU A 313 -6.02 -17.54 3.58
C GLU A 313 -7.25 -18.23 2.95
N THR A 314 -8.30 -17.47 2.59
CA THR A 314 -9.47 -18.00 1.87
C THR A 314 -9.39 -17.69 0.38
N ASP A 315 -9.94 -18.58 -0.47
CA ASP A 315 -9.98 -18.35 -1.93
C ASP A 315 -10.65 -17.03 -2.29
N GLU A 316 -11.70 -16.62 -1.55
CA GLU A 316 -12.40 -15.34 -1.74
C GLU A 316 -11.52 -14.15 -1.37
N GLY A 317 -10.85 -14.21 -0.20
CA GLY A 317 -9.98 -13.14 0.27
C GLY A 317 -8.76 -12.96 -0.62
N GLU A 318 -8.12 -14.06 -1.04
CA GLU A 318 -7.01 -14.02 -2.00
C GLU A 318 -7.46 -13.32 -3.30
N ALA A 319 -8.61 -13.70 -3.86
CA ALA A 319 -9.12 -13.11 -5.09
C ALA A 319 -9.41 -11.60 -4.94
N VAL A 320 -10.07 -11.18 -3.85
CA VAL A 320 -10.39 -9.77 -3.59
C VAL A 320 -9.12 -8.92 -3.44
N PHE A 321 -8.15 -9.40 -2.66
CA PHE A 321 -6.92 -8.65 -2.43
C PHE A 321 -6.00 -8.63 -3.66
N ASP A 322 -5.95 -9.71 -4.44
CA ASP A 322 -5.17 -9.75 -5.68
C ASP A 322 -5.78 -8.82 -6.73
N GLU A 323 -7.10 -8.84 -6.92
CA GLU A 323 -7.78 -7.96 -7.88
C GLU A 323 -7.65 -6.48 -7.50
N THR A 324 -7.81 -6.13 -6.23
CA THR A 324 -7.82 -4.74 -5.76
C THR A 324 -6.41 -4.16 -5.64
N TYR A 325 -5.46 -4.92 -5.08
CA TYR A 325 -4.13 -4.42 -4.71
C TYR A 325 -2.95 -5.30 -5.13
N GLY A 326 -3.20 -6.45 -5.73
CA GLY A 326 -2.16 -7.44 -6.04
C GLY A 326 -1.52 -8.05 -4.79
N TRP A 327 -2.20 -8.07 -3.65
CA TRP A 327 -1.69 -8.68 -2.42
C TRP A 327 -2.01 -10.16 -2.40
N THR A 328 -0.99 -10.98 -2.34
CA THR A 328 -1.13 -12.44 -2.23
C THR A 328 -0.90 -12.95 -0.80
N SER A 329 -0.35 -12.13 0.07
CA SER A 329 -0.17 -12.40 1.50
C SER A 329 0.15 -11.12 2.25
N ILE A 330 0.31 -11.23 3.57
CA ILE A 330 0.76 -10.14 4.43
C ILE A 330 1.82 -10.64 5.42
N ARG A 331 2.63 -9.71 5.90
CA ARG A 331 3.53 -9.96 7.02
C ARG A 331 3.40 -8.88 8.10
N ARG A 332 3.82 -9.19 9.31
CA ARG A 332 4.02 -8.15 10.32
C ARG A 332 5.17 -7.25 9.90
N ALA A 333 5.00 -5.96 10.16
CA ALA A 333 5.99 -4.96 9.88
C ALA A 333 6.39 -4.22 11.15
N VAL A 334 7.58 -3.65 11.12
CA VAL A 334 8.07 -2.71 12.14
C VAL A 334 8.47 -1.41 11.45
N ASP A 335 8.42 -0.30 12.17
CA ASP A 335 8.64 1.04 11.62
C ASP A 335 9.99 1.18 10.88
N SER A 336 11.04 0.51 11.38
CA SER A 336 12.38 0.52 10.75
C SER A 336 12.45 -0.18 9.39
N ASP A 337 11.46 -0.99 9.02
CA ASP A 337 11.39 -1.60 7.68
C ASP A 337 11.28 -0.54 6.57
N PHE A 338 10.87 0.69 6.95
CA PHE A 338 10.64 1.82 6.05
C PHE A 338 11.71 2.92 6.13
N ASP A 339 12.86 2.65 6.76
CA ASP A 339 13.96 3.63 6.85
C ASP A 339 14.54 3.99 5.49
N VAL A 340 14.52 3.08 4.53
CA VAL A 340 14.92 3.35 3.13
C VAL A 340 14.03 4.42 2.48
N VAL A 341 12.76 4.46 2.83
CA VAL A 341 11.80 5.46 2.33
C VAL A 341 12.10 6.84 2.96
N ARG A 342 12.41 6.88 4.25
CA ARG A 342 12.84 8.12 4.94
C ARG A 342 14.13 8.66 4.36
N GLN A 343 15.11 7.78 4.11
CA GLN A 343 16.38 8.18 3.48
C GLN A 343 16.16 8.75 2.07
N ALA A 344 15.25 8.16 1.28
CA ALA A 344 14.89 8.68 -0.03
C ALA A 344 14.26 10.08 0.07
N ALA A 345 13.33 10.28 1.01
CA ALA A 345 12.70 11.58 1.25
C ALA A 345 13.73 12.64 1.72
N GLU A 346 14.63 12.28 2.63
CA GLU A 346 15.71 13.15 3.12
C GLU A 346 16.65 13.56 1.98
N ALA A 347 17.00 12.62 1.09
CA ALA A 347 17.85 12.90 -0.06
C ALA A 347 17.23 13.89 -1.05
N LEU A 348 15.90 13.93 -1.14
CA LEU A 348 15.13 14.92 -1.90
C LEU A 348 14.90 16.24 -1.14
N GLY A 349 15.36 16.34 0.11
CA GLY A 349 15.10 17.49 0.98
C GLY A 349 13.65 17.58 1.46
N ILE A 350 12.88 16.51 1.36
CA ILE A 350 11.50 16.43 1.87
C ILE A 350 11.59 16.09 3.36
N THR A 351 11.66 17.13 4.19
CA THR A 351 11.77 17.01 5.66
C THR A 351 10.45 17.28 6.37
N GLU A 352 9.45 17.78 5.64
CA GLU A 352 8.12 18.07 6.15
C GLU A 352 7.06 17.52 5.20
N PRO A 353 5.84 17.21 5.69
CA PRO A 353 4.75 16.77 4.85
C PRO A 353 4.47 17.79 3.75
N LEU A 354 4.30 17.29 2.55
CA LEU A 354 3.89 18.10 1.40
C LEU A 354 2.48 18.64 1.69
N GLY A 355 2.36 19.96 1.84
CA GLY A 355 1.14 20.68 2.24
C GLY A 355 0.09 20.79 1.15
#